data_6c43967f64c0b760d05e465755784801
#
_entry.id   6c43967f64c0b760d05e465755784801
#
_cell.length_a   1.000
_cell.length_b   1.000
_cell.length_c   1.000
_cell.angle_alpha   90.00
_cell.angle_beta   90.00
_cell.angle_gamma   90.00
#
_symmetry.space_group_name_H-M   'P 1'
#
loop_
_entity.id
_entity.type
_entity.pdbx_description
1 polymer ?
#
loop_
_entity_poly.entity_id
_entity_poly.type
_entity_poly.pdbx_seq_one_letter_code
_entity_poly.pdbx_strand_id
1 'polypeptide(L)'
;MNTAIITGASAGIGTSAASLFSQRNFKVINLSRRPCKVEGVLNLCGDLASEENLENILPRLNEAISQSDSVSLVHNAAKMRKDSVLDCSESELREMLEINVVAISALNRRLLPQMPRGSSVIYIGSTLSMKAVPNSFSYILSKHAQVGIMRATCQDLMGKGIHTALINPGFTDTEMLQKHLNNDTELIKSLAKMNSFERLADPSEIAECVLWAHHNPVINGTIIEANLGQKES
;
A
#
# COMPACT_ATOMS: atom_id res chain seq x y z
N MET A 1 -20.36 -0.91 -11.80
CA MET A 1 -19.26 -1.88 -11.57
C MET A 1 -18.19 -1.22 -10.72
N ASN A 2 -17.62 -1.92 -9.73
CA ASN A 2 -16.59 -1.34 -8.86
C ASN A 2 -15.20 -1.45 -9.49
N THR A 3 -14.31 -0.49 -9.16
CA THR A 3 -12.92 -0.50 -9.63
C THR A 3 -11.95 -0.54 -8.45
N ALA A 4 -10.90 -1.35 -8.55
CA ALA A 4 -9.76 -1.33 -7.64
C ALA A 4 -8.52 -0.81 -8.38
N ILE A 5 -7.98 0.30 -7.93
CA ILE A 5 -6.71 0.87 -8.42
C ILE A 5 -5.63 0.55 -7.39
N ILE A 6 -4.68 -0.30 -7.77
CA ILE A 6 -3.69 -0.84 -6.82
C ILE A 6 -2.30 -0.45 -7.29
N THR A 7 -1.58 0.31 -6.47
CA THR A 7 -0.17 0.58 -6.74
C THR A 7 0.68 -0.61 -6.31
N GLY A 8 1.66 -1.03 -7.15
CA GLY A 8 2.54 -2.14 -6.83
C GLY A 8 1.89 -3.53 -6.87
N ALA A 9 0.86 -3.74 -7.72
CA ALA A 9 0.19 -5.04 -7.85
C ALA A 9 1.00 -6.13 -8.58
N SER A 10 2.24 -5.86 -8.93
CA SER A 10 3.10 -6.82 -9.65
C SER A 10 3.72 -7.91 -8.77
N ALA A 11 3.63 -7.81 -7.44
CA ALA A 11 4.20 -8.78 -6.49
C ALA A 11 3.55 -8.68 -5.10
N GLY A 12 3.72 -9.70 -4.28
CA GLY A 12 3.38 -9.75 -2.86
C GLY A 12 1.93 -9.37 -2.56
N ILE A 13 1.72 -8.55 -1.53
CA ILE A 13 0.38 -8.11 -1.09
C ILE A 13 -0.43 -7.51 -2.24
N GLY A 14 0.20 -6.69 -3.10
CA GLY A 14 -0.48 -6.06 -4.23
C GLY A 14 -1.03 -7.07 -5.24
N THR A 15 -0.28 -8.15 -5.54
CA THR A 15 -0.76 -9.22 -6.43
C THR A 15 -1.91 -10.00 -5.80
N SER A 16 -1.81 -10.32 -4.50
CA SER A 16 -2.88 -11.01 -3.78
C SER A 16 -4.15 -10.16 -3.71
N ALA A 17 -4.02 -8.84 -3.48
CA ALA A 17 -5.13 -7.92 -3.53
C ALA A 17 -5.74 -7.85 -4.94
N ALA A 18 -4.92 -7.75 -5.99
CA ALA A 18 -5.40 -7.75 -7.38
C ALA A 18 -6.20 -9.01 -7.71
N SER A 19 -5.70 -10.19 -7.31
CA SER A 19 -6.40 -11.47 -7.47
C SER A 19 -7.74 -11.47 -6.73
N LEU A 20 -7.76 -11.09 -5.47
CA LEU A 20 -8.96 -11.10 -4.64
C LEU A 20 -10.02 -10.13 -5.17
N PHE A 21 -9.65 -8.89 -5.51
CA PHE A 21 -10.59 -7.91 -6.08
C PHE A 21 -11.15 -8.38 -7.43
N SER A 22 -10.32 -9.02 -8.29
CA SER A 22 -10.77 -9.62 -9.54
C SER A 22 -11.81 -10.72 -9.31
N GLN A 23 -11.57 -11.62 -8.34
CA GLN A 23 -12.52 -12.67 -7.95
C GLN A 23 -13.84 -12.12 -7.40
N ARG A 24 -13.84 -10.89 -6.91
CA ARG A 24 -15.04 -10.17 -6.40
C ARG A 24 -15.66 -9.26 -7.46
N ASN A 25 -15.36 -9.48 -8.74
CA ASN A 25 -15.90 -8.78 -9.89
C ASN A 25 -15.59 -7.27 -9.94
N PHE A 26 -14.46 -6.85 -9.35
CA PHE A 26 -13.95 -5.49 -9.57
C PHE A 26 -13.17 -5.43 -10.89
N LYS A 27 -13.26 -4.32 -11.59
CA LYS A 27 -12.26 -3.94 -12.61
C LYS A 27 -10.96 -3.59 -11.88
N VAL A 28 -9.90 -4.36 -12.10
CA VAL A 28 -8.62 -4.14 -11.40
C VAL A 28 -7.62 -3.44 -12.30
N ILE A 29 -7.00 -2.39 -11.79
CA ILE A 29 -5.96 -1.60 -12.47
C ILE A 29 -4.68 -1.66 -11.63
N ASN A 30 -3.62 -2.16 -12.24
CA ASN A 30 -2.28 -2.16 -11.65
C ASN A 30 -1.50 -0.91 -12.06
N LEU A 31 -0.99 -0.17 -11.08
CA LEU A 31 -0.04 0.93 -11.28
C LEU A 31 1.32 0.53 -10.73
N SER A 32 2.22 0.05 -11.56
CA SER A 32 3.58 -0.32 -11.15
C SER A 32 4.53 -0.42 -12.34
N ARG A 33 5.82 -0.48 -12.08
CA ARG A 33 6.85 -0.60 -13.12
C ARG A 33 6.79 -1.92 -13.88
N ARG A 34 6.27 -2.98 -13.28
CA ARG A 34 6.14 -4.33 -13.85
C ARG A 34 4.65 -4.69 -13.98
N PRO A 35 4.26 -5.47 -14.99
CA PRO A 35 2.88 -5.92 -15.10
C PRO A 35 2.49 -6.87 -13.95
N CYS A 36 1.26 -6.80 -13.53
CA CYS A 36 0.60 -7.81 -12.73
C CYS A 36 0.24 -9.00 -13.62
N LYS A 37 0.49 -10.22 -13.12
CA LYS A 37 0.25 -11.47 -13.86
C LYS A 37 -1.16 -12.04 -13.68
N VAL A 38 -1.98 -11.42 -12.84
CA VAL A 38 -3.37 -11.84 -12.64
C VAL A 38 -4.16 -11.54 -13.92
N GLU A 39 -4.90 -12.52 -14.40
CA GLU A 39 -5.70 -12.40 -15.62
C GLU A 39 -6.78 -11.32 -15.49
N GLY A 40 -7.03 -10.58 -16.57
CA GLY A 40 -8.04 -9.50 -16.59
C GLY A 40 -7.60 -8.18 -15.95
N VAL A 41 -6.42 -8.13 -15.32
CA VAL A 41 -5.90 -6.87 -14.73
C VAL A 41 -5.40 -5.93 -15.82
N LEU A 42 -5.92 -4.69 -15.81
CA LEU A 42 -5.41 -3.63 -16.66
C LEU A 42 -4.07 -3.12 -16.12
N ASN A 43 -3.00 -3.35 -16.86
CA ASN A 43 -1.67 -2.91 -16.49
C ASN A 43 -1.37 -1.52 -17.07
N LEU A 44 -1.20 -0.52 -16.20
CA LEU A 44 -0.69 0.80 -16.54
C LEU A 44 0.73 0.90 -15.96
N CYS A 45 1.70 0.43 -16.75
CA CYS A 45 3.08 0.33 -16.30
C CYS A 45 3.78 1.68 -16.39
N GLY A 46 4.47 2.08 -15.31
CA GLY A 46 5.25 3.30 -15.24
C GLY A 46 5.84 3.52 -13.85
N ASP A 47 6.74 4.49 -13.75
CA ASP A 47 7.29 4.93 -12.47
C ASP A 47 6.33 5.94 -11.83
N LEU A 48 5.85 5.64 -10.63
CA LEU A 48 4.96 6.51 -9.87
C LEU A 48 5.66 7.79 -9.37
N ALA A 49 6.99 7.82 -9.35
CA ALA A 49 7.78 9.01 -9.05
C ALA A 49 7.93 9.95 -10.26
N SER A 50 7.55 9.51 -11.47
CA SER A 50 7.61 10.33 -12.68
C SER A 50 6.30 11.04 -12.92
N GLU A 51 6.33 12.37 -12.90
CA GLU A 51 5.16 13.20 -13.21
C GLU A 51 4.66 12.94 -14.63
N GLU A 52 5.56 12.82 -15.61
CA GLU A 52 5.23 12.48 -17.00
C GLU A 52 4.46 11.16 -17.10
N ASN A 53 4.92 10.12 -16.41
CA ASN A 53 4.22 8.84 -16.37
C ASN A 53 2.84 8.96 -15.75
N LEU A 54 2.70 9.73 -14.67
CA LEU A 54 1.41 9.96 -14.03
C LEU A 54 0.45 10.66 -15.00
N GLU A 55 0.89 11.73 -15.68
CA GLU A 55 0.05 12.44 -16.66
C GLU A 55 -0.37 11.53 -17.83
N ASN A 56 0.50 10.66 -18.32
CA ASN A 56 0.22 9.73 -19.41
C ASN A 56 -0.84 8.68 -19.05
N ILE A 57 -0.93 8.24 -17.79
CA ILE A 57 -1.92 7.23 -17.35
C ILE A 57 -3.24 7.82 -16.87
N LEU A 58 -3.26 9.12 -16.50
CA LEU A 58 -4.44 9.79 -15.95
C LEU A 58 -5.70 9.67 -16.82
N PRO A 59 -5.68 9.84 -18.16
CA PRO A 59 -6.89 9.72 -18.96
C PRO A 59 -7.59 8.37 -18.80
N ARG A 60 -6.81 7.28 -18.74
CA ARG A 60 -7.36 5.91 -18.56
C ARG A 60 -7.86 5.67 -17.13
N LEU A 61 -7.23 6.28 -16.12
CA LEU A 61 -7.70 6.23 -14.73
C LEU A 61 -9.00 7.00 -14.57
N ASN A 62 -9.08 8.19 -15.10
CA ASN A 62 -10.26 9.04 -15.05
C ASN A 62 -11.46 8.39 -15.75
N GLU A 63 -11.24 7.78 -16.92
CA GLU A 63 -12.26 7.00 -17.61
C GLU A 63 -12.76 5.83 -16.72
N ALA A 64 -11.86 5.07 -16.12
CA ALA A 64 -12.25 3.96 -15.26
C ALA A 64 -13.02 4.43 -14.01
N ILE A 65 -12.59 5.54 -13.38
CA ILE A 65 -13.27 6.13 -12.22
C ILE A 65 -14.67 6.59 -12.59
N SER A 66 -14.84 7.30 -13.73
CA SER A 66 -16.13 7.84 -14.17
C SER A 66 -17.17 6.76 -14.48
N GLN A 67 -16.72 5.54 -14.79
CA GLN A 67 -17.58 4.39 -15.07
C GLN A 67 -17.83 3.52 -13.82
N SER A 68 -17.35 3.92 -12.64
CA SER A 68 -17.39 3.10 -11.43
C SER A 68 -18.46 3.58 -10.45
N ASP A 69 -19.15 2.64 -9.83
CA ASP A 69 -20.08 2.90 -8.72
C ASP A 69 -19.30 3.23 -7.43
N SER A 70 -18.15 2.57 -7.23
CA SER A 70 -17.18 2.88 -6.17
C SER A 70 -15.76 2.52 -6.61
N VAL A 71 -14.77 3.15 -5.98
CA VAL A 71 -13.35 2.93 -6.24
C VAL A 71 -12.63 2.56 -4.95
N SER A 72 -11.83 1.48 -4.98
CA SER A 72 -10.84 1.19 -3.94
C SER A 72 -9.47 1.62 -4.44
N LEU A 73 -8.95 2.75 -3.96
CA LEU A 73 -7.58 3.20 -4.23
C LEU A 73 -6.65 2.60 -3.16
N VAL A 74 -5.78 1.67 -3.56
CA VAL A 74 -4.87 0.96 -2.67
C VAL A 74 -3.44 1.41 -2.89
N HIS A 75 -2.90 2.16 -1.93
CA HIS A 75 -1.51 2.57 -1.91
C HIS A 75 -0.64 1.47 -1.29
N ASN A 76 -0.14 0.56 -2.14
CA ASN A 76 0.68 -0.57 -1.72
C ASN A 76 2.13 -0.48 -2.22
N ALA A 77 2.39 0.23 -3.32
CA ALA A 77 3.76 0.40 -3.81
C ALA A 77 4.64 1.05 -2.74
N ALA A 78 5.77 0.45 -2.48
CA ALA A 78 6.75 0.97 -1.53
C ALA A 78 8.17 0.56 -1.93
N LYS A 79 9.14 1.33 -1.44
CA LYS A 79 10.56 1.01 -1.41
C LYS A 79 10.96 0.76 0.03
N MET A 80 11.88 -0.17 0.25
CA MET A 80 12.46 -0.49 1.55
C MET A 80 13.98 -0.56 1.41
N ARG A 81 14.70 -0.07 2.42
CA ARG A 81 16.15 -0.02 2.45
C ARG A 81 16.65 -0.27 3.87
N LYS A 82 17.87 -0.80 3.99
CA LYS A 82 18.63 -0.82 5.24
C LYS A 82 19.50 0.41 5.30
N ASP A 83 19.26 1.28 6.25
CA ASP A 83 20.02 2.51 6.50
C ASP A 83 19.84 2.99 7.95
N SER A 84 20.72 3.86 8.40
CA SER A 84 20.63 4.50 9.70
C SER A 84 20.70 6.02 9.58
N VAL A 85 20.41 6.73 10.66
CA VAL A 85 20.55 8.20 10.69
C VAL A 85 22.00 8.65 10.46
N LEU A 86 22.96 7.75 10.63
CA LEU A 86 24.39 8.07 10.50
C LEU A 86 24.92 7.87 9.07
N ASP A 87 24.22 7.12 8.21
CA ASP A 87 24.69 6.74 6.87
C ASP A 87 23.71 7.00 5.74
N CYS A 88 22.45 7.32 6.03
CA CYS A 88 21.47 7.67 5.02
C CYS A 88 21.76 9.06 4.42
N SER A 89 22.16 9.10 3.17
CA SER A 89 22.36 10.37 2.46
C SER A 89 21.05 11.07 2.16
N GLU A 90 21.12 12.41 1.96
CA GLU A 90 19.94 13.22 1.60
C GLU A 90 19.32 12.78 0.26
N SER A 91 20.11 12.30 -0.69
CA SER A 91 19.62 11.79 -1.96
C SER A 91 18.82 10.48 -1.79
N GLU A 92 19.32 9.59 -0.96
CA GLU A 92 18.65 8.31 -0.63
C GLU A 92 17.35 8.53 0.14
N LEU A 93 17.37 9.48 1.08
CA LEU A 93 16.17 9.89 1.80
C LEU A 93 15.12 10.48 0.86
N ARG A 94 15.52 11.39 -0.05
CA ARG A 94 14.60 11.97 -1.05
C ARG A 94 13.99 10.88 -1.94
N GLU A 95 14.80 9.93 -2.42
CA GLU A 95 14.30 8.81 -3.24
C GLU A 95 13.29 7.93 -2.48
N MET A 96 13.52 7.66 -1.19
CA MET A 96 12.59 6.92 -0.33
C MET A 96 11.27 7.67 -0.18
N LEU A 97 11.35 8.96 0.13
CA LEU A 97 10.16 9.80 0.33
C LEU A 97 9.41 10.03 -0.98
N GLU A 98 10.10 10.13 -2.11
CA GLU A 98 9.47 10.29 -3.41
C GLU A 98 8.48 9.16 -3.71
N ILE A 99 8.91 7.92 -3.51
CA ILE A 99 8.06 6.74 -3.79
C ILE A 99 7.02 6.52 -2.69
N ASN A 100 7.44 6.57 -1.41
CA ASN A 100 6.59 6.14 -0.31
C ASN A 100 5.65 7.25 0.21
N VAL A 101 5.85 8.50 -0.18
CA VAL A 101 5.12 9.67 0.35
C VAL A 101 4.62 10.57 -0.78
N VAL A 102 5.52 11.12 -1.61
CA VAL A 102 5.17 12.12 -2.62
C VAL A 102 4.28 11.52 -3.72
N ALA A 103 4.61 10.33 -4.23
CA ALA A 103 3.81 9.63 -5.24
C ALA A 103 2.39 9.32 -4.74
N ILE A 104 2.24 8.97 -3.46
CA ILE A 104 0.92 8.78 -2.82
C ILE A 104 0.12 10.07 -2.86
N SER A 105 0.72 11.19 -2.42
CA SER A 105 0.08 12.50 -2.41
C SER A 105 -0.28 12.96 -3.84
N ALA A 106 0.61 12.71 -4.80
CA ALA A 106 0.39 13.04 -6.21
C ALA A 106 -0.81 12.30 -6.81
N LEU A 107 -0.96 11.00 -6.50
CA LEU A 107 -2.12 10.20 -6.92
C LEU A 107 -3.41 10.68 -6.22
N ASN A 108 -3.37 10.90 -4.92
CA ASN A 108 -4.51 11.41 -4.16
C ASN A 108 -5.02 12.72 -4.77
N ARG A 109 -4.13 13.70 -5.01
CA ARG A 109 -4.50 15.00 -5.57
C ARG A 109 -5.21 14.87 -6.94
N ARG A 110 -4.80 13.90 -7.76
CA ARG A 110 -5.32 13.71 -9.10
C ARG A 110 -6.62 12.89 -9.15
N LEU A 111 -6.75 11.89 -8.28
CA LEU A 111 -7.84 10.91 -8.37
C LEU A 111 -9.02 11.22 -7.43
N LEU A 112 -8.74 11.66 -6.18
CA LEU A 112 -9.79 11.85 -5.17
C LEU A 112 -10.93 12.80 -5.60
N PRO A 113 -10.65 13.91 -6.33
CA PRO A 113 -11.73 14.80 -6.77
C PRO A 113 -12.80 14.14 -7.67
N GLN A 114 -12.43 13.03 -8.33
CA GLN A 114 -13.26 12.31 -9.29
C GLN A 114 -13.87 11.01 -8.72
N MET A 115 -13.41 10.56 -7.56
CA MET A 115 -13.88 9.30 -6.97
C MET A 115 -15.33 9.46 -6.46
N PRO A 116 -16.21 8.50 -6.79
CA PRO A 116 -17.60 8.55 -6.35
C PRO A 116 -17.75 8.30 -4.85
N ARG A 117 -18.89 8.67 -4.31
CA ARG A 117 -19.27 8.31 -2.92
C ARG A 117 -19.28 6.78 -2.76
N GLY A 118 -18.92 6.30 -1.58
CA GLY A 118 -18.77 4.87 -1.31
C GLY A 118 -17.38 4.33 -1.65
N SER A 119 -16.48 5.18 -2.15
CA SER A 119 -15.08 4.82 -2.41
C SER A 119 -14.24 4.77 -1.14
N SER A 120 -13.05 4.16 -1.26
CA SER A 120 -12.07 4.09 -0.16
C SER A 120 -10.66 4.40 -0.63
N VAL A 121 -9.83 4.89 0.28
CA VAL A 121 -8.37 5.02 0.12
C VAL A 121 -7.69 4.20 1.18
N ILE A 122 -7.09 3.09 0.78
CA ILE A 122 -6.44 2.15 1.70
C ILE A 122 -4.91 2.26 1.54
N TYR A 123 -4.23 2.51 2.64
CA TYR A 123 -2.78 2.62 2.67
C TYR A 123 -2.17 1.36 3.29
N ILE A 124 -1.19 0.77 2.62
CA ILE A 124 -0.41 -0.33 3.18
C ILE A 124 0.79 0.26 3.90
N GLY A 125 0.64 0.35 5.21
CA GLY A 125 1.67 0.81 6.13
C GLY A 125 2.70 -0.27 6.46
N SER A 126 3.03 -0.36 7.74
CA SER A 126 3.93 -1.36 8.33
C SER A 126 3.75 -1.28 9.86
N THR A 127 4.12 -2.30 10.62
CA THR A 127 4.31 -2.14 12.07
C THR A 127 5.27 -0.98 12.38
N LEU A 128 6.19 -0.67 11.44
CA LEU A 128 7.11 0.48 11.52
C LEU A 128 6.43 1.83 11.21
N SER A 129 5.13 1.89 11.02
CA SER A 129 4.37 3.15 10.98
C SER A 129 4.16 3.74 12.38
N MET A 130 4.31 2.93 13.43
CA MET A 130 4.02 3.29 14.82
C MET A 130 5.20 3.08 15.78
N LYS A 131 6.26 2.35 15.33
CA LYS A 131 7.46 2.06 16.13
C LYS A 131 8.73 2.15 15.28
N ALA A 132 9.89 2.04 15.93
CA ALA A 132 11.18 2.10 15.27
C ALA A 132 12.03 0.87 15.61
N VAL A 133 12.88 0.49 14.66
CA VAL A 133 13.91 -0.53 14.83
C VAL A 133 15.24 -0.03 14.23
N PRO A 134 16.40 -0.50 14.69
CA PRO A 134 17.68 -0.12 14.10
C PRO A 134 17.76 -0.45 12.60
N ASN A 135 18.57 0.30 11.87
CA ASN A 135 18.88 0.10 10.45
C ASN A 135 17.66 0.16 9.48
N SER A 136 16.70 1.01 9.79
CA SER A 136 15.50 1.22 8.95
C SER A 136 15.05 2.68 8.94
N PHE A 137 15.99 3.63 9.06
CA PHE A 137 15.71 5.05 9.30
C PHE A 137 14.79 5.67 8.24
N SER A 138 15.19 5.64 6.96
CA SER A 138 14.40 6.27 5.89
C SER A 138 13.04 5.60 5.68
N TYR A 139 12.99 4.28 5.85
CA TYR A 139 11.75 3.53 5.73
C TYR A 139 10.77 3.86 6.86
N ILE A 140 11.24 3.85 8.12
CA ILE A 140 10.44 4.24 9.30
C ILE A 140 9.85 5.64 9.10
N LEU A 141 10.69 6.61 8.72
CA LEU A 141 10.26 7.98 8.48
C LEU A 141 9.15 8.04 7.43
N SER A 142 9.32 7.31 6.31
CA SER A 142 8.30 7.27 5.26
C SER A 142 6.99 6.63 5.73
N LYS A 143 7.05 5.57 6.55
CA LYS A 143 5.85 4.88 7.05
C LYS A 143 5.12 5.69 8.12
N HIS A 144 5.81 6.41 8.97
CA HIS A 144 5.19 7.39 9.89
C HIS A 144 4.51 8.53 9.11
N ALA A 145 5.13 9.02 8.03
CA ALA A 145 4.52 10.03 7.16
C ALA A 145 3.22 9.54 6.51
N GLN A 146 3.10 8.26 6.16
CA GLN A 146 1.86 7.68 5.62
C GLN A 146 0.70 7.75 6.61
N VAL A 147 0.95 7.62 7.92
CA VAL A 147 -0.09 7.83 8.95
C VAL A 147 -0.61 9.26 8.90
N GLY A 148 0.29 10.24 8.77
CA GLY A 148 -0.08 11.65 8.62
C GLY A 148 -0.91 11.88 7.35
N ILE A 149 -0.49 11.32 6.21
CA ILE A 149 -1.23 11.42 4.94
C ILE A 149 -2.64 10.83 5.11
N MET A 150 -2.76 9.62 5.63
CA MET A 150 -4.06 8.96 5.80
C MET A 150 -5.00 9.80 6.66
N ARG A 151 -4.52 10.29 7.81
CA ARG A 151 -5.32 11.10 8.74
C ARG A 151 -5.73 12.45 8.13
N ALA A 152 -4.81 13.15 7.44
CA ALA A 152 -5.11 14.39 6.76
C ALA A 152 -6.14 14.17 5.65
N THR A 153 -5.93 13.13 4.81
CA THR A 153 -6.88 12.76 3.75
C THR A 153 -8.28 12.46 4.33
N CYS A 154 -8.35 11.76 5.47
CA CYS A 154 -9.63 11.51 6.17
C CYS A 154 -10.37 12.82 6.49
N GLN A 155 -9.68 13.84 7.00
CA GLN A 155 -10.28 15.11 7.36
C GLN A 155 -10.67 15.94 6.12
N ASP A 156 -9.81 15.97 5.11
CA ASP A 156 -10.04 16.73 3.87
C ASP A 156 -11.21 16.18 3.04
N LEU A 157 -11.52 14.89 3.20
CA LEU A 157 -12.65 14.22 2.51
C LEU A 157 -13.96 14.26 3.30
N MET A 158 -14.06 15.06 4.37
CA MET A 158 -15.28 15.19 5.14
C MET A 158 -16.46 15.60 4.23
N GLY A 159 -17.60 14.90 4.34
CA GLY A 159 -18.78 15.10 3.51
C GLY A 159 -18.71 14.49 2.10
N LYS A 160 -17.55 14.00 1.65
CA LYS A 160 -17.40 13.38 0.32
C LYS A 160 -17.92 11.94 0.26
N GLY A 161 -18.10 11.27 1.40
CA GLY A 161 -18.51 9.87 1.46
C GLY A 161 -17.44 8.90 0.94
N ILE A 162 -16.18 9.29 1.09
CA ILE A 162 -15.00 8.47 0.83
C ILE A 162 -14.31 8.25 2.17
N HIS A 163 -13.96 7.00 2.49
CA HIS A 163 -13.28 6.68 3.75
C HIS A 163 -11.83 6.28 3.53
N THR A 164 -11.04 6.39 4.58
CA THR A 164 -9.62 6.04 4.57
C THR A 164 -9.29 5.04 5.66
N ALA A 165 -8.34 4.16 5.41
CA ALA A 165 -7.75 3.31 6.44
C ALA A 165 -6.28 3.05 6.13
N LEU A 166 -5.49 2.80 7.17
CA LEU A 166 -4.12 2.35 7.03
C LEU A 166 -3.99 0.97 7.67
N ILE A 167 -3.52 0.00 6.91
CA ILE A 167 -3.28 -1.37 7.37
C ILE A 167 -1.78 -1.51 7.61
N ASN A 168 -1.39 -1.93 8.82
CA ASN A 168 -0.02 -2.22 9.20
C ASN A 168 0.23 -3.73 9.17
N PRO A 169 0.75 -4.29 8.07
CA PRO A 169 1.16 -5.68 8.05
C PRO A 169 2.33 -5.93 9.01
N GLY A 170 2.33 -7.10 9.64
CA GLY A 170 3.52 -7.69 10.24
C GLY A 170 4.46 -8.26 9.18
N PHE A 171 5.39 -9.11 9.61
CA PHE A 171 6.25 -9.84 8.68
C PHE A 171 5.42 -10.71 7.76
N THR A 172 5.33 -10.29 6.50
CA THR A 172 4.51 -10.93 5.45
C THR A 172 5.43 -11.59 4.42
N ASP A 173 5.13 -12.81 4.02
CA ASP A 173 5.94 -13.58 3.06
C ASP A 173 5.83 -12.98 1.65
N THR A 174 6.72 -12.06 1.35
CA THR A 174 6.77 -11.31 0.09
C THR A 174 8.18 -11.29 -0.47
N GLU A 175 8.28 -11.11 -1.80
CA GLU A 175 9.56 -10.91 -2.48
C GLU A 175 10.39 -9.77 -1.84
N MET A 176 9.71 -8.71 -1.36
CA MET A 176 10.34 -7.57 -0.69
C MET A 176 11.01 -7.99 0.61
N LEU A 177 10.29 -8.74 1.47
CA LEU A 177 10.83 -9.22 2.75
C LEU A 177 11.99 -10.21 2.51
N GLN A 178 11.81 -11.16 1.61
CA GLN A 178 12.82 -12.17 1.29
C GLN A 178 14.12 -11.51 0.82
N LYS A 179 14.04 -10.54 -0.10
CA LYS A 179 15.20 -9.75 -0.55
C LYS A 179 15.83 -8.93 0.57
N HIS A 180 15.02 -8.30 1.41
CA HIS A 180 15.51 -7.50 2.54
C HIS A 180 16.29 -8.35 3.54
N LEU A 181 15.93 -9.61 3.70
CA LEU A 181 16.58 -10.59 4.58
C LEU A 181 17.67 -11.41 3.87
N ASN A 182 18.01 -11.08 2.60
CA ASN A 182 18.96 -11.83 1.78
C ASN A 182 18.63 -13.33 1.67
N ASN A 183 17.32 -13.69 1.74
CA ASN A 183 16.82 -15.06 1.80
C ASN A 183 17.42 -15.90 2.93
N ASP A 184 17.80 -15.27 4.04
CA ASP A 184 18.33 -15.95 5.24
C ASP A 184 17.19 -16.72 5.94
N THR A 185 17.20 -18.04 5.79
CA THR A 185 16.16 -18.92 6.33
C THR A 185 16.11 -18.95 7.85
N GLU A 186 17.24 -18.81 8.53
CA GLU A 186 17.27 -18.80 10.01
C GLU A 186 16.73 -17.48 10.56
N LEU A 187 17.05 -16.37 9.90
CA LEU A 187 16.49 -15.08 10.25
C LEU A 187 14.95 -15.07 9.99
N ILE A 188 14.48 -15.61 8.87
CA ILE A 188 13.07 -15.74 8.56
C ILE A 188 12.34 -16.55 9.63
N LYS A 189 12.89 -17.70 10.04
CA LYS A 189 12.34 -18.53 11.13
C LYS A 189 12.31 -17.77 12.46
N SER A 190 13.32 -16.97 12.75
CA SER A 190 13.37 -16.16 13.97
C SER A 190 12.28 -15.10 14.00
N LEU A 191 12.06 -14.43 12.86
CA LEU A 191 10.99 -13.43 12.70
C LEU A 191 9.59 -14.08 12.79
N ALA A 192 9.42 -15.27 12.23
CA ALA A 192 8.18 -16.02 12.34
C ALA A 192 7.78 -16.29 13.81
N LYS A 193 8.75 -16.55 14.68
CA LYS A 193 8.53 -16.77 16.14
C LYS A 193 8.19 -15.50 16.92
N MET A 194 8.21 -14.34 16.28
CA MET A 194 7.86 -13.06 16.95
C MET A 194 6.33 -12.82 17.05
N ASN A 195 5.52 -13.75 16.62
CA ASN A 195 4.07 -13.67 16.76
C ASN A 195 3.46 -14.98 17.29
N SER A 196 2.21 -14.93 17.72
CA SER A 196 1.54 -16.04 18.41
C SER A 196 1.30 -17.25 17.50
N PHE A 197 1.41 -17.12 16.19
CA PHE A 197 1.17 -18.19 15.21
C PHE A 197 2.46 -18.81 14.69
N GLU A 198 3.62 -18.30 15.10
CA GLU A 198 4.98 -18.74 14.72
C GLU A 198 5.18 -18.87 13.19
N ARG A 199 4.58 -17.95 12.42
CA ARG A 199 4.70 -17.91 10.97
C ARG A 199 4.74 -16.47 10.44
N LEU A 200 5.14 -16.31 9.20
CA LEU A 200 4.89 -15.09 8.46
C LEU A 200 3.39 -14.98 8.11
N ALA A 201 2.88 -13.76 7.97
CA ALA A 201 1.56 -13.56 7.39
C ALA A 201 1.60 -13.92 5.90
N ASP A 202 0.53 -14.53 5.41
CA ASP A 202 0.37 -14.73 3.96
C ASP A 202 -0.10 -13.42 3.30
N PRO A 203 0.42 -13.04 2.13
CA PRO A 203 -0.05 -11.86 1.40
C PRO A 203 -1.56 -11.83 1.15
N SER A 204 -2.20 -13.00 1.03
CA SER A 204 -3.66 -13.12 0.87
C SER A 204 -4.43 -12.70 2.12
N GLU A 205 -3.90 -12.93 3.32
CA GLU A 205 -4.52 -12.49 4.58
C GLU A 205 -4.55 -10.96 4.67
N ILE A 206 -3.50 -10.30 4.19
CA ILE A 206 -3.47 -8.83 4.12
C ILE A 206 -4.42 -8.32 3.03
N ALA A 207 -4.52 -9.03 1.90
CA ALA A 207 -5.48 -8.69 0.84
C ALA A 207 -6.93 -8.78 1.32
N GLU A 208 -7.27 -9.79 2.15
CA GLU A 208 -8.59 -9.88 2.79
C GLU A 208 -8.86 -8.69 3.72
N CYS A 209 -7.86 -8.24 4.50
CA CYS A 209 -7.99 -7.03 5.30
C CYS A 209 -8.25 -5.78 4.44
N VAL A 210 -7.59 -5.67 3.27
CA VAL A 210 -7.81 -4.56 2.33
C VAL A 210 -9.23 -4.56 1.79
N LEU A 211 -9.72 -5.71 1.34
CA LEU A 211 -11.08 -5.83 0.81
C LEU A 211 -12.13 -5.58 1.90
N TRP A 212 -11.91 -6.12 3.10
CA TRP A 212 -12.78 -5.86 4.25
C TRP A 212 -12.80 -4.37 4.59
N ALA A 213 -11.65 -3.71 4.63
CA ALA A 213 -11.56 -2.28 4.91
C ALA A 213 -12.32 -1.43 3.87
N HIS A 214 -12.27 -1.81 2.58
CA HIS A 214 -13.07 -1.14 1.53
C HIS A 214 -14.58 -1.20 1.80
N HIS A 215 -15.08 -2.32 2.31
CA HIS A 215 -16.52 -2.51 2.56
C HIS A 215 -17.02 -1.96 3.91
N ASN A 216 -16.11 -1.46 4.77
CA ASN A 216 -16.47 -1.08 6.14
C ASN A 216 -16.12 0.40 6.44
N PRO A 217 -16.90 1.38 5.96
CA PRO A 217 -16.61 2.79 6.12
C PRO A 217 -16.62 3.27 7.59
N VAL A 218 -17.13 2.47 8.53
CA VAL A 218 -17.09 2.78 9.97
C VAL A 218 -15.66 2.91 10.52
N ILE A 219 -14.66 2.34 9.82
CA ILE A 219 -13.24 2.42 10.21
C ILE A 219 -12.53 3.67 9.67
N ASN A 220 -13.26 4.66 9.16
CA ASN A 220 -12.66 5.84 8.55
C ASN A 220 -11.61 6.51 9.46
N GLY A 221 -10.40 6.72 8.94
CA GLY A 221 -9.28 7.32 9.67
C GLY A 221 -8.56 6.38 10.65
N THR A 222 -8.85 5.07 10.62
CA THR A 222 -8.30 4.08 11.56
C THR A 222 -7.01 3.45 11.04
N ILE A 223 -6.14 3.09 11.97
CA ILE A 223 -4.98 2.21 11.75
C ILE A 223 -5.38 0.81 12.20
N ILE A 224 -5.14 -0.18 11.33
CA ILE A 224 -5.46 -1.59 11.56
C ILE A 224 -4.15 -2.36 11.64
N GLU A 225 -3.86 -2.98 12.78
CA GLU A 225 -2.70 -3.86 12.95
C GLU A 225 -3.03 -5.26 12.41
N ALA A 226 -2.42 -5.65 11.29
CA ALA A 226 -2.59 -6.95 10.63
C ALA A 226 -1.28 -7.76 10.74
N ASN A 227 -0.88 -8.12 11.97
CA ASN A 227 0.47 -8.56 12.29
C ASN A 227 0.53 -9.88 13.07
N LEU A 228 -0.54 -10.66 13.12
CA LEU A 228 -0.64 -11.94 13.84
C LEU A 228 -0.31 -11.83 15.35
N GLY A 229 -0.52 -10.66 15.96
CA GLY A 229 -0.12 -10.40 17.33
C GLY A 229 1.42 -10.38 17.48
N GLN A 230 2.10 -9.72 16.55
CA GLN A 230 3.55 -9.58 16.60
C GLN A 230 3.98 -8.94 17.92
N LYS A 231 4.98 -9.54 18.57
CA LYS A 231 5.53 -9.06 19.82
C LYS A 231 6.02 -7.62 19.67
N GLU A 232 5.58 -6.76 20.55
CA GLU A 232 6.09 -5.40 20.68
C GLU A 232 7.48 -5.44 21.34
N SER A 233 8.44 -4.72 20.74
CA SER A 233 9.83 -4.62 21.24
C SER A 233 10.15 -3.16 21.52
#